data_3469e4e88112c4ae86d96d8dad9ad4dc
#
_entry.id   3469e4e88112c4ae86d96d8dad9ad4dc
#
_cell.length_a   1.000
_cell.length_b   1.000
_cell.length_c   1.000
_cell.angle_alpha   90.00
_cell.angle_beta   90.00
_cell.angle_gamma   90.00
#
_symmetry.space_group_name_H-M   'P 1'
#
loop_
_entity.id
_entity.type
_entity.pdbx_description
1 polymer ?
#
loop_
_entity_poly.entity_id
_entity_poly.type
_entity_poly.pdbx_seq_one_letter_code
_entity_poly.pdbx_strand_id
1 'polypeptide(L)'
;MYTFLPLLGQGARSDAGPRRARGFTLVELLIALAMVSLITVLLFSGLRLGSRSWDAVEASADRTGALRLAHGFLLRTLIQARAASLVFDGAMLPVFAGDAERLEYVAPLSEHVGVPGLYVLRLQVEGSGDRRNLVLTRWLIHPEILEGTDEIPKWEPLKEDSQMSLGSIPPDQDAAAGAFGRTLLLEGVAGLELSYFGVTGGESDPEWHNEWLEQATPPSLLRIHLTTSEQTWPDLIVALPTQPG
;
A
#
# COMPACT_ATOMS: atom_id res chain seq x y z
N MET A 1 86.81 -49.05 40.92
CA MET A 1 86.46 -49.74 42.19
C MET A 1 84.96 -49.46 42.43
N TYR A 2 84.16 -50.47 42.65
CA TYR A 2 82.74 -50.60 42.82
C TYR A 2 81.94 -50.66 41.48
N THR A 3 81.67 -51.80 41.01
CA THR A 3 80.74 -52.92 41.24
C THR A 3 79.26 -52.55 41.06
N PHE A 4 78.72 -53.14 40.12
CA PHE A 4 77.46 -53.16 39.46
C PHE A 4 76.52 -54.19 39.94
N LEU A 5 75.29 -54.07 39.93
CA LEU A 5 74.27 -55.09 39.84
C LEU A 5 73.04 -54.62 38.96
N PRO A 6 72.62 -55.48 38.12
CA PRO A 6 71.44 -55.14 37.32
C PRO A 6 70.15 -55.60 37.97
N LEU A 7 69.13 -54.75 37.94
CA LEU A 7 67.78 -55.13 38.31
C LEU A 7 66.99 -55.44 37.05
N LEU A 8 66.60 -56.69 37.01
CA LEU A 8 65.63 -57.23 36.05
C LEU A 8 64.26 -56.57 36.23
N GLY A 9 63.82 -55.78 35.24
CA GLY A 9 62.43 -55.29 35.16
C GLY A 9 61.57 -56.36 34.57
N GLN A 10 60.59 -56.82 35.32
CA GLN A 10 59.48 -57.66 34.84
C GLN A 10 58.54 -56.81 34.00
N GLY A 11 58.50 -57.17 32.74
CA GLY A 11 57.47 -56.60 31.83
C GLY A 11 56.08 -57.11 32.17
N ALA A 12 55.24 -56.24 32.67
CA ALA A 12 53.81 -56.48 32.77
C ALA A 12 53.18 -56.44 31.34
N ARG A 13 52.93 -57.60 30.79
CA ARG A 13 52.09 -57.76 29.63
C ARG A 13 50.69 -57.41 30.04
N SER A 14 50.19 -56.26 29.66
CA SER A 14 48.79 -55.95 29.70
C SER A 14 48.05 -56.70 28.54
N ASP A 15 47.39 -57.74 28.92
CA ASP A 15 46.50 -58.52 28.06
C ASP A 15 45.23 -57.66 27.74
N ALA A 16 45.37 -56.82 26.74
CA ALA A 16 44.23 -56.14 26.17
C ALA A 16 43.51 -57.19 25.31
N GLY A 17 42.64 -57.90 25.94
CA GLY A 17 41.73 -58.84 25.24
C GLY A 17 40.97 -58.13 24.09
N PRO A 18 40.71 -58.79 22.96
CA PRO A 18 40.04 -58.20 21.83
C PRO A 18 38.64 -57.74 22.26
N ARG A 19 38.40 -56.43 22.25
CA ARG A 19 37.07 -55.86 22.40
C ARG A 19 36.23 -56.40 21.27
N ARG A 20 35.34 -57.35 21.58
CA ARG A 20 34.34 -57.84 20.65
C ARG A 20 33.51 -56.66 20.15
N ALA A 21 33.75 -56.23 18.93
CA ALA A 21 32.90 -55.30 18.24
C ALA A 21 31.50 -55.96 18.16
N ARG A 22 30.56 -55.42 18.93
CA ARG A 22 29.14 -55.82 18.79
C ARG A 22 28.66 -55.27 17.45
N GLY A 23 28.34 -56.15 16.54
CA GLY A 23 27.70 -55.80 15.28
C GLY A 23 26.29 -55.29 15.55
N PHE A 24 25.88 -54.28 14.78
CA PHE A 24 24.50 -53.74 14.80
C PHE A 24 23.54 -54.82 14.40
N THR A 25 22.41 -54.93 15.10
CA THR A 25 21.32 -55.79 14.70
C THR A 25 20.47 -55.12 13.62
N LEU A 26 19.88 -55.92 12.71
CA LEU A 26 18.99 -55.41 11.64
C LEU A 26 17.80 -54.65 12.23
N VAL A 27 17.30 -55.05 13.40
CA VAL A 27 16.20 -54.39 14.13
C VAL A 27 16.63 -53.01 14.66
N GLU A 28 17.83 -52.88 15.18
CA GLU A 28 18.37 -51.64 15.68
C GLU A 28 18.53 -50.61 14.56
N LEU A 29 18.97 -51.03 13.38
CA LEU A 29 19.03 -50.22 12.18
C LEU A 29 17.62 -49.76 11.73
N LEU A 30 16.64 -50.63 11.76
CA LEU A 30 15.25 -50.31 11.43
C LEU A 30 14.65 -49.26 12.38
N ILE A 31 14.86 -49.45 13.68
CA ILE A 31 14.36 -48.51 14.69
C ILE A 31 15.06 -47.16 14.51
N ALA A 32 16.39 -47.12 14.31
CA ALA A 32 17.10 -45.89 14.06
C ALA A 32 16.59 -45.16 12.83
N LEU A 33 16.36 -45.87 11.74
CA LEU A 33 15.82 -45.26 10.50
C LEU A 33 14.38 -44.75 10.68
N ALA A 34 13.56 -45.48 11.44
CA ALA A 34 12.20 -45.04 11.76
C ALA A 34 12.23 -43.76 12.63
N MET A 35 13.11 -43.70 13.63
CA MET A 35 13.27 -42.48 14.48
C MET A 35 13.80 -41.30 13.68
N VAL A 36 14.79 -41.47 12.82
CA VAL A 36 15.29 -40.41 11.96
C VAL A 36 14.21 -39.92 11.02
N SER A 37 13.45 -40.80 10.43
CA SER A 37 12.31 -40.44 9.55
C SER A 37 11.25 -39.63 10.31
N LEU A 38 10.91 -40.06 11.53
CA LEU A 38 9.94 -39.35 12.37
C LEU A 38 10.43 -37.95 12.73
N ILE A 39 11.69 -37.83 13.18
CA ILE A 39 12.30 -36.55 13.50
C ILE A 39 12.32 -35.62 12.26
N THR A 40 12.68 -36.17 11.11
CA THR A 40 12.71 -35.42 9.85
C THR A 40 11.34 -34.87 9.50
N VAL A 41 10.27 -35.69 9.59
CA VAL A 41 8.89 -35.26 9.36
C VAL A 41 8.47 -34.15 10.33
N LEU A 42 8.80 -34.27 11.62
CA LEU A 42 8.49 -33.27 12.61
C LEU A 42 9.23 -31.96 12.37
N LEU A 43 10.51 -32.00 11.99
CA LEU A 43 11.30 -30.83 11.63
C LEU A 43 10.75 -30.10 10.40
N PHE A 44 10.42 -30.84 9.33
CA PHE A 44 9.81 -30.24 8.15
C PHE A 44 8.43 -29.66 8.42
N SER A 45 7.63 -30.32 9.28
CA SER A 45 6.32 -29.80 9.68
C SER A 45 6.46 -28.51 10.49
N GLY A 46 7.40 -28.44 11.41
CA GLY A 46 7.70 -27.24 12.19
C GLY A 46 8.22 -26.08 11.32
N LEU A 47 9.12 -26.36 10.37
CA LEU A 47 9.63 -25.37 9.44
C LEU A 47 8.52 -24.81 8.54
N ARG A 48 7.65 -25.68 8.03
CA ARG A 48 6.50 -25.28 7.19
C ARG A 48 5.49 -24.43 7.96
N LEU A 49 5.26 -24.70 9.24
CA LEU A 49 4.41 -23.88 10.08
C LEU A 49 5.04 -22.51 10.34
N GLY A 50 6.35 -22.51 10.61
CA GLY A 50 7.12 -21.27 10.79
C GLY A 50 7.09 -20.39 9.56
N SER A 51 7.36 -20.92 8.34
CA SER A 51 7.33 -20.12 7.11
C SER A 51 5.96 -19.48 6.86
N ARG A 52 4.86 -20.21 7.07
CA ARG A 52 3.52 -19.64 6.92
C ARG A 52 3.21 -18.50 7.88
N SER A 53 3.74 -18.58 9.11
CA SER A 53 3.60 -17.47 10.07
C SER A 53 4.39 -16.23 9.63
N TRP A 54 5.58 -16.41 9.06
CA TRP A 54 6.37 -15.31 8.51
C TRP A 54 5.65 -14.66 7.33
N ASP A 55 5.17 -15.45 6.37
CA ASP A 55 4.44 -14.95 5.20
C ASP A 55 3.20 -14.13 5.62
N ALA A 56 2.47 -14.57 6.65
CA ALA A 56 1.31 -13.86 7.16
C ALA A 56 1.67 -12.52 7.82
N VAL A 57 2.76 -12.48 8.60
CA VAL A 57 3.26 -11.26 9.24
C VAL A 57 3.76 -10.27 8.19
N GLU A 58 4.52 -10.74 7.21
CA GLU A 58 5.03 -9.92 6.11
C GLU A 58 3.88 -9.30 5.32
N ALA A 59 2.90 -10.10 4.89
CA ALA A 59 1.72 -9.59 4.19
C ALA A 59 0.93 -8.54 5.01
N SER A 60 0.81 -8.72 6.33
CA SER A 60 0.17 -7.74 7.21
C SER A 60 0.98 -6.45 7.34
N ALA A 61 2.32 -6.57 7.41
CA ALA A 61 3.21 -5.42 7.47
C ALA A 61 3.16 -4.60 6.17
N ASP A 62 3.16 -5.26 5.02
CA ASP A 62 3.08 -4.63 3.70
C ASP A 62 1.78 -3.86 3.51
N ARG A 63 0.64 -4.45 3.90
CA ARG A 63 -0.67 -3.79 3.83
C ARG A 63 -0.73 -2.56 4.73
N THR A 64 -0.24 -2.67 5.96
CA THR A 64 -0.17 -1.53 6.88
C THR A 64 0.77 -0.45 6.34
N GLY A 65 1.86 -0.85 5.70
CA GLY A 65 2.79 0.04 5.01
C GLY A 65 2.11 0.81 3.87
N ALA A 66 1.38 0.10 3.00
CA ALA A 66 0.64 0.69 1.89
C ALA A 66 -0.40 1.72 2.37
N LEU A 67 -1.17 1.38 3.41
CA LEU A 67 -2.12 2.30 4.04
C LEU A 67 -1.47 3.57 4.55
N ARG A 68 -0.33 3.46 5.26
CA ARG A 68 0.41 4.62 5.77
C ARG A 68 0.95 5.50 4.65
N LEU A 69 1.42 4.89 3.56
CA LEU A 69 1.90 5.62 2.39
C LEU A 69 0.76 6.38 1.71
N ALA A 70 -0.38 5.72 1.47
CA ALA A 70 -1.57 6.34 0.89
C ALA A 70 -2.07 7.51 1.76
N HIS A 71 -2.21 7.30 3.07
CA HIS A 71 -2.61 8.33 4.02
C HIS A 71 -1.63 9.52 4.04
N GLY A 72 -0.33 9.24 4.13
CA GLY A 72 0.69 10.30 4.13
C GLY A 72 0.75 11.07 2.82
N PHE A 73 0.48 10.42 1.69
CA PHE A 73 0.38 11.05 0.39
C PHE A 73 -0.86 11.97 0.31
N LEU A 74 -2.05 11.44 0.65
CA LEU A 74 -3.30 12.20 0.65
C LEU A 74 -3.22 13.42 1.58
N LEU A 75 -2.77 13.24 2.80
CA LEU A 75 -2.60 14.34 3.75
C LEU A 75 -1.71 15.45 3.17
N ARG A 76 -0.58 15.07 2.58
CA ARG A 76 0.39 16.02 2.03
C ARG A 76 -0.16 16.79 0.84
N THR A 77 -0.83 16.12 -0.09
CA THR A 77 -1.40 16.76 -1.28
C THR A 77 -2.62 17.63 -0.94
N LEU A 78 -3.44 17.21 0.02
CA LEU A 78 -4.61 17.98 0.46
C LEU A 78 -4.22 19.25 1.24
N ILE A 79 -3.21 19.19 2.11
CA ILE A 79 -2.68 20.40 2.78
C ILE A 79 -2.12 21.42 1.76
N GLN A 80 -1.60 20.93 0.63
CA GLN A 80 -1.08 21.76 -0.46
C GLN A 80 -2.13 22.06 -1.53
N ALA A 81 -3.40 21.69 -1.32
CA ALA A 81 -4.46 21.97 -2.27
C ALA A 81 -4.54 23.48 -2.58
N ARG A 82 -4.90 23.79 -3.82
CA ARG A 82 -5.04 25.17 -4.31
C ARG A 82 -6.45 25.40 -4.82
N ALA A 83 -7.02 26.51 -4.44
CA ALA A 83 -8.22 26.99 -5.12
C ALA A 83 -7.82 27.39 -6.55
N ALA A 84 -8.38 26.69 -7.52
CA ALA A 84 -8.12 26.95 -8.94
C ALA A 84 -9.42 26.91 -9.72
N SER A 85 -9.49 27.68 -10.80
CA SER A 85 -10.58 27.61 -11.77
C SER A 85 -9.98 27.34 -13.15
N LEU A 86 -10.57 26.44 -13.88
CA LEU A 86 -10.17 26.08 -15.24
C LEU A 86 -11.28 26.35 -16.23
N VAL A 87 -10.89 26.62 -17.47
CA VAL A 87 -11.87 26.79 -18.56
C VAL A 87 -12.24 25.42 -19.10
N PHE A 88 -13.53 25.11 -19.07
CA PHE A 88 -14.09 23.91 -19.67
C PHE A 88 -15.32 24.28 -20.50
N ASP A 89 -15.33 23.92 -21.78
CA ASP A 89 -16.38 24.27 -22.74
C ASP A 89 -16.75 25.77 -22.77
N GLY A 90 -15.72 26.64 -22.60
CA GLY A 90 -15.88 28.09 -22.62
C GLY A 90 -16.35 28.70 -21.29
N ALA A 91 -16.65 27.94 -20.28
CA ALA A 91 -17.00 28.39 -18.93
C ALA A 91 -15.82 28.23 -17.97
N MET A 92 -15.64 29.18 -17.04
CA MET A 92 -14.66 29.07 -15.98
C MET A 92 -15.31 28.35 -14.78
N LEU A 93 -14.80 27.18 -14.46
CA LEU A 93 -15.34 26.33 -13.40
C LEU A 93 -14.31 26.14 -12.28
N PRO A 94 -14.73 26.16 -10.99
CA PRO A 94 -13.87 25.79 -9.89
C PRO A 94 -13.56 24.29 -9.99
N VAL A 95 -12.31 23.92 -9.65
CA VAL A 95 -11.86 22.53 -9.81
C VAL A 95 -12.06 21.72 -8.54
N PHE A 96 -12.34 22.32 -7.39
CA PHE A 96 -12.67 21.54 -6.21
C PHE A 96 -14.11 21.01 -6.30
N ALA A 97 -14.24 19.68 -6.33
CA ALA A 97 -15.54 19.01 -6.34
C ALA A 97 -15.44 17.63 -5.69
N GLY A 98 -16.52 17.15 -5.10
CA GLY A 98 -16.54 15.79 -4.58
C GLY A 98 -17.93 15.33 -4.16
N ASP A 99 -18.09 14.02 -4.10
CA ASP A 99 -19.24 13.33 -3.53
C ASP A 99 -18.77 12.34 -2.43
N ALA A 100 -19.60 11.41 -2.03
CA ALA A 100 -19.26 10.45 -0.98
C ALA A 100 -18.10 9.51 -1.33
N GLU A 101 -17.82 9.24 -2.61
CA GLU A 101 -16.83 8.26 -3.06
C GLU A 101 -15.77 8.83 -4.02
N ARG A 102 -15.95 10.08 -4.49
CA ARG A 102 -15.06 10.73 -5.45
C ARG A 102 -14.65 12.12 -4.98
N LEU A 103 -13.39 12.47 -5.17
CA LEU A 103 -12.86 13.79 -4.83
C LEU A 103 -11.96 14.29 -5.96
N GLU A 104 -12.17 15.54 -6.36
CA GLU A 104 -11.33 16.25 -7.32
C GLU A 104 -10.81 17.54 -6.71
N TYR A 105 -9.53 17.79 -6.83
CA TYR A 105 -8.86 18.98 -6.32
C TYR A 105 -7.58 19.29 -7.06
N VAL A 106 -7.05 20.49 -6.90
CA VAL A 106 -5.77 20.90 -7.48
C VAL A 106 -4.68 20.91 -6.40
N ALA A 107 -3.54 20.30 -6.71
CA ALA A 107 -2.37 20.37 -5.84
C ALA A 107 -1.06 20.31 -6.66
N PRO A 108 0.05 20.86 -6.13
CA PRO A 108 1.35 20.69 -6.75
C PRO A 108 1.89 19.27 -6.54
N LEU A 109 2.50 18.70 -7.58
CA LEU A 109 3.29 17.48 -7.46
C LEU A 109 4.75 17.76 -7.80
N SER A 110 5.64 17.00 -7.14
CA SER A 110 7.08 17.12 -7.35
C SER A 110 7.56 16.24 -8.50
N GLU A 111 8.79 16.47 -8.94
CA GLU A 111 9.47 15.67 -9.97
C GLU A 111 9.56 14.17 -9.69
N HIS A 112 9.40 13.75 -8.44
CA HIS A 112 9.39 12.34 -8.07
C HIS A 112 8.11 11.59 -8.47
N VAL A 113 7.07 12.34 -8.85
CA VAL A 113 5.75 11.77 -9.22
C VAL A 113 5.45 12.00 -10.70
N GLY A 114 6.15 12.92 -11.35
CA GLY A 114 5.95 13.29 -12.76
C GLY A 114 6.64 14.59 -13.10
N VAL A 115 6.10 15.34 -14.06
CA VAL A 115 6.59 16.69 -14.38
C VAL A 115 6.25 17.61 -13.20
N PRO A 116 7.20 18.41 -12.66
CA PRO A 116 6.88 19.38 -11.61
C PRO A 116 5.82 20.38 -12.07
N GLY A 117 4.76 20.55 -11.29
CA GLY A 117 3.68 21.46 -11.67
C GLY A 117 2.42 21.33 -10.83
N LEU A 118 1.39 22.07 -11.22
CA LEU A 118 0.05 21.94 -10.67
C LEU A 118 -0.72 20.88 -11.45
N TYR A 119 -1.43 20.03 -10.72
CA TYR A 119 -2.21 18.94 -11.27
C TYR A 119 -3.65 19.02 -10.79
N VAL A 120 -4.57 18.66 -11.66
CA VAL A 120 -5.88 18.19 -11.23
C VAL A 120 -5.70 16.74 -10.76
N LEU A 121 -6.09 16.48 -9.53
CA LEU A 121 -6.03 15.17 -8.87
C LEU A 121 -7.45 14.69 -8.65
N ARG A 122 -7.75 13.49 -9.13
CA ARG A 122 -9.03 12.82 -8.88
C ARG A 122 -8.81 11.52 -8.14
N LEU A 123 -9.35 11.44 -6.94
CA LEU A 123 -9.37 10.27 -6.09
C LEU A 123 -10.72 9.58 -6.24
N GLN A 124 -10.72 8.28 -6.49
CA GLN A 124 -11.94 7.49 -6.60
C GLN A 124 -11.70 6.01 -6.30
N VAL A 125 -12.76 5.31 -5.92
CA VAL A 125 -12.71 3.85 -5.78
C VAL A 125 -13.17 3.22 -7.08
N GLU A 126 -12.37 2.31 -7.63
CA GLU A 126 -12.66 1.59 -8.86
C GLU A 126 -12.71 0.08 -8.63
N GLY A 127 -13.43 -0.61 -9.50
CA GLY A 127 -13.61 -2.06 -9.40
C GLY A 127 -14.93 -2.45 -8.75
N SER A 128 -15.11 -3.74 -8.52
CA SER A 128 -16.34 -4.29 -7.96
C SER A 128 -16.06 -5.50 -7.06
N GLY A 129 -16.91 -5.71 -6.06
CA GLY A 129 -16.77 -6.80 -5.09
C GLY A 129 -15.47 -6.68 -4.29
N ASP A 130 -14.73 -7.78 -4.19
CA ASP A 130 -13.47 -7.86 -3.43
C ASP A 130 -12.28 -7.17 -4.13
N ARG A 131 -12.47 -6.66 -5.36
CA ARG A 131 -11.42 -5.99 -6.15
C ARG A 131 -11.67 -4.50 -6.27
N ARG A 132 -12.05 -3.86 -5.18
CA ARG A 132 -12.16 -2.40 -5.13
C ARG A 132 -10.81 -1.80 -4.75
N ASN A 133 -10.37 -0.83 -5.53
CA ASN A 133 -9.06 -0.19 -5.40
C ASN A 133 -9.22 1.32 -5.31
N LEU A 134 -8.45 1.95 -4.44
CA LEU A 134 -8.34 3.41 -4.38
C LEU A 134 -7.32 3.86 -5.43
N VAL A 135 -7.79 4.59 -6.42
CA VAL A 135 -6.99 5.07 -7.54
C VAL A 135 -6.96 6.59 -7.55
N LEU A 136 -5.77 7.13 -7.76
CA LEU A 136 -5.55 8.55 -8.01
C LEU A 136 -5.24 8.74 -9.49
N THR A 137 -6.04 9.56 -10.16
CA THR A 137 -5.74 10.03 -11.51
C THR A 137 -5.24 11.47 -11.45
N ARG A 138 -4.23 11.79 -12.24
CA ARG A 138 -3.62 13.12 -12.28
C ARG A 138 -3.50 13.64 -13.70
N TRP A 139 -3.83 14.92 -13.91
CA TRP A 139 -3.63 15.67 -15.14
C TRP A 139 -2.82 16.91 -14.82
N LEU A 140 -1.68 17.09 -15.46
CA LEU A 140 -0.95 18.36 -15.39
C LEU A 140 -1.84 19.49 -15.91
N ILE A 141 -1.88 20.62 -15.22
CA ILE A 141 -2.64 21.78 -15.68
C ILE A 141 -1.90 22.43 -16.85
N HIS A 142 -2.10 21.86 -18.02
CA HIS A 142 -1.61 22.33 -19.31
C HIS A 142 -2.67 22.06 -20.37
N PRO A 143 -2.95 23.00 -21.30
CA PRO A 143 -4.04 22.84 -22.27
C PRO A 143 -4.01 21.51 -23.03
N GLU A 144 -2.87 21.12 -23.57
CA GLU A 144 -2.71 19.86 -24.33
C GLU A 144 -3.03 18.61 -23.49
N ILE A 145 -2.74 18.63 -22.19
CA ILE A 145 -3.02 17.50 -21.30
C ILE A 145 -4.49 17.47 -20.88
N LEU A 146 -5.07 18.64 -20.63
CA LEU A 146 -6.49 18.75 -20.22
C LEU A 146 -7.46 18.50 -21.39
N GLU A 147 -7.09 18.90 -22.61
CA GLU A 147 -7.84 18.59 -23.83
C GLU A 147 -7.82 17.11 -24.20
N GLY A 148 -6.81 16.39 -23.71
CA GLY A 148 -6.61 14.97 -23.99
C GLY A 148 -5.98 14.70 -25.36
N THR A 149 -5.58 13.45 -25.54
CA THR A 149 -5.00 12.91 -26.78
C THR A 149 -5.51 11.48 -26.99
N ASP A 150 -5.04 10.79 -28.01
CA ASP A 150 -5.36 9.36 -28.20
C ASP A 150 -4.91 8.48 -27.01
N GLU A 151 -3.89 8.92 -26.26
CA GLU A 151 -3.32 8.19 -25.12
C GLU A 151 -3.78 8.77 -23.76
N ILE A 152 -4.21 10.02 -23.74
CA ILE A 152 -4.58 10.75 -22.51
C ILE A 152 -6.07 11.09 -22.59
N PRO A 153 -6.90 10.63 -21.66
CA PRO A 153 -8.31 11.01 -21.64
C PRO A 153 -8.45 12.51 -21.35
N LYS A 154 -9.35 13.15 -22.09
CA LYS A 154 -9.72 14.54 -21.82
C LYS A 154 -10.17 14.68 -20.37
N TRP A 155 -9.69 15.73 -19.70
CA TRP A 155 -10.21 16.06 -18.39
C TRP A 155 -11.64 16.63 -18.50
N GLU A 156 -12.52 16.10 -17.70
CA GLU A 156 -13.88 16.60 -17.54
C GLU A 156 -14.13 16.86 -16.06
N PRO A 157 -14.68 18.04 -15.68
CA PRO A 157 -14.97 18.36 -14.29
C PRO A 157 -15.87 17.31 -13.62
N LEU A 158 -15.63 17.04 -12.36
CA LEU A 158 -16.48 16.13 -11.59
C LEU A 158 -17.85 16.77 -11.37
N LYS A 159 -18.91 16.10 -11.84
CA LYS A 159 -20.31 16.47 -11.67
C LYS A 159 -21.11 15.27 -11.17
N GLU A 160 -22.34 15.50 -10.72
CA GLU A 160 -23.23 14.45 -10.21
C GLU A 160 -23.37 13.28 -11.20
N ASP A 161 -23.60 13.59 -12.48
CA ASP A 161 -23.77 12.59 -13.54
C ASP A 161 -22.46 12.15 -14.22
N SER A 162 -21.31 12.60 -13.73
CA SER A 162 -20.01 12.26 -14.34
C SER A 162 -19.71 10.78 -14.20
N GLN A 163 -19.92 10.02 -15.25
CA GLN A 163 -19.51 8.62 -15.39
C GLN A 163 -18.23 8.51 -16.24
N MET A 164 -17.19 9.28 -15.90
CA MET A 164 -15.93 9.11 -16.60
C MET A 164 -15.37 7.73 -16.29
N SER A 165 -15.61 6.79 -17.18
CA SER A 165 -15.04 5.46 -17.12
C SER A 165 -13.57 5.52 -17.54
N LEU A 166 -12.68 5.83 -16.62
CA LEU A 166 -11.24 5.68 -16.82
C LEU A 166 -10.80 4.20 -16.75
N GLY A 167 -11.77 3.28 -16.58
CA GLY A 167 -11.51 1.85 -16.41
C GLY A 167 -10.87 1.14 -17.62
N SER A 168 -10.77 1.80 -18.78
CA SER A 168 -10.01 1.30 -19.93
C SER A 168 -8.49 1.52 -19.80
N ILE A 169 -8.06 2.44 -18.92
CA ILE A 169 -6.64 2.71 -18.67
C ILE A 169 -6.26 2.04 -17.35
N PRO A 170 -5.33 1.08 -17.35
CA PRO A 170 -4.90 0.42 -16.13
C PRO A 170 -4.35 1.40 -15.09
N PRO A 171 -4.50 1.15 -13.77
CA PRO A 171 -3.73 1.86 -12.76
C PRO A 171 -2.23 1.57 -12.93
N ASP A 172 -1.39 2.46 -12.36
CA ASP A 172 0.08 2.46 -12.46
C ASP A 172 0.60 2.69 -13.89
N GLN A 173 -0.15 3.46 -14.66
CA GLN A 173 0.23 3.89 -16.00
C GLN A 173 0.44 5.40 -16.04
N ASP A 174 1.59 5.80 -16.60
CA ASP A 174 1.96 7.18 -16.89
C ASP A 174 2.03 7.42 -18.38
N ALA A 175 1.57 8.59 -18.82
CA ALA A 175 1.70 9.07 -20.20
C ALA A 175 2.30 10.49 -20.22
N ALA A 176 2.74 10.94 -21.40
CA ALA A 176 3.36 12.25 -21.59
C ALA A 176 4.46 12.57 -20.56
N ALA A 177 5.40 11.64 -20.37
CA ALA A 177 6.52 11.76 -19.42
C ALA A 177 6.06 12.05 -17.96
N GLY A 178 4.88 11.56 -17.57
CA GLY A 178 4.32 11.75 -16.24
C GLY A 178 3.41 12.98 -16.10
N ALA A 179 3.12 13.71 -17.18
CA ALA A 179 2.16 14.81 -17.17
C ALA A 179 0.71 14.31 -16.97
N PHE A 180 0.43 13.09 -17.37
CA PHE A 180 -0.77 12.33 -17.01
C PHE A 180 -0.37 11.04 -16.34
N GLY A 181 -1.18 10.56 -15.40
CA GLY A 181 -0.95 9.24 -14.83
C GLY A 181 -2.08 8.78 -13.92
N ARG A 182 -2.10 7.48 -13.73
CA ARG A 182 -3.00 6.80 -12.80
C ARG A 182 -2.17 5.99 -11.82
N THR A 183 -2.38 6.20 -10.54
CA THR A 183 -1.61 5.55 -9.46
C THR A 183 -2.56 4.75 -8.57
N LEU A 184 -2.25 3.47 -8.40
CA LEU A 184 -2.90 2.63 -7.41
C LEU A 184 -2.39 3.01 -6.02
N LEU A 185 -3.25 3.63 -5.22
CA LEU A 185 -2.90 4.03 -3.85
C LEU A 185 -3.11 2.90 -2.84
N LEU A 186 -4.19 2.12 -3.02
CA LEU A 186 -4.53 1.05 -2.09
C LEU A 186 -5.41 -0.01 -2.77
N GLU A 187 -5.10 -1.27 -2.51
CA GLU A 187 -5.92 -2.42 -2.90
C GLU A 187 -6.89 -2.84 -1.79
N GLY A 188 -7.96 -3.54 -2.16
CA GLY A 188 -8.87 -4.16 -1.20
C GLY A 188 -9.66 -3.16 -0.35
N VAL A 189 -10.11 -2.06 -0.95
CA VAL A 189 -10.94 -1.04 -0.29
C VAL A 189 -12.35 -1.58 -0.09
N ALA A 190 -12.79 -1.70 1.15
CA ALA A 190 -14.16 -2.09 1.50
C ALA A 190 -15.12 -0.89 1.44
N GLY A 191 -14.66 0.29 1.83
CA GLY A 191 -15.45 1.53 1.79
C GLY A 191 -14.56 2.78 1.77
N LEU A 192 -15.04 3.79 1.07
CA LEU A 192 -14.55 5.16 1.12
C LEU A 192 -15.76 6.05 1.37
N GLU A 193 -15.68 6.91 2.38
CA GLU A 193 -16.69 7.91 2.67
C GLU A 193 -16.01 9.26 2.82
N LEU A 194 -16.45 10.22 2.02
CA LEU A 194 -15.95 11.59 2.03
C LEU A 194 -17.03 12.52 2.60
N SER A 195 -16.62 13.47 3.43
CA SER A 195 -17.51 14.51 3.96
C SER A 195 -16.79 15.86 3.98
N TYR A 196 -17.55 16.90 3.75
CA TYR A 196 -17.09 18.25 3.49
C TYR A 196 -17.69 19.20 4.52
N PHE A 197 -16.88 19.99 5.21
CA PHE A 197 -17.35 20.97 6.18
C PHE A 197 -17.22 22.38 5.64
N GLY A 198 -18.33 23.09 5.56
CA GLY A 198 -18.35 24.46 5.06
C GLY A 198 -19.77 25.00 4.92
N VAL A 199 -19.86 26.15 4.27
CA VAL A 199 -21.12 26.84 3.96
C VAL A 199 -21.44 26.60 2.49
N THR A 200 -22.60 26.05 2.18
CA THR A 200 -23.11 25.91 0.82
C THR A 200 -24.09 27.03 0.48
N GLY A 201 -24.34 27.25 -0.81
CA GLY A 201 -25.14 28.37 -1.28
C GLY A 201 -26.57 28.40 -0.77
N GLY A 202 -26.84 29.04 0.35
CA GLY A 202 -28.16 29.18 0.99
C GLY A 202 -28.13 29.00 2.50
N GLU A 203 -27.04 28.56 3.07
CA GLU A 203 -26.87 28.36 4.50
C GLU A 203 -26.11 29.52 5.13
N SER A 204 -26.36 29.75 6.44
CA SER A 204 -25.68 30.81 7.20
C SER A 204 -24.55 30.27 8.06
N ASP A 205 -24.64 29.02 8.45
CA ASP A 205 -23.69 28.35 9.35
C ASP A 205 -22.99 27.18 8.64
N PRO A 206 -21.69 26.94 8.90
CA PRO A 206 -20.99 25.82 8.31
C PRO A 206 -21.41 24.49 8.93
N GLU A 207 -21.70 23.49 8.10
CA GLU A 207 -22.03 22.15 8.54
C GLU A 207 -21.37 21.08 7.68
N TRP A 208 -21.54 19.80 8.04
CA TRP A 208 -21.02 18.68 7.30
C TRP A 208 -21.96 18.23 6.20
N HIS A 209 -21.45 18.18 4.96
CA HIS A 209 -22.15 17.73 3.75
C HIS A 209 -21.50 16.45 3.21
N ASN A 210 -22.28 15.61 2.55
CA ASN A 210 -21.79 14.39 1.87
C ASN A 210 -21.37 14.65 0.43
N GLU A 211 -21.59 15.85 -0.07
CA GLU A 211 -21.20 16.28 -1.40
C GLU A 211 -20.77 17.75 -1.41
N TRP A 212 -19.89 18.09 -2.35
CA TRP A 212 -19.42 19.45 -2.57
C TRP A 212 -19.26 19.67 -4.08
N LEU A 213 -20.39 19.83 -4.75
CA LEU A 213 -20.46 20.00 -6.20
C LEU A 213 -20.85 21.43 -6.55
N GLU A 214 -20.28 21.93 -7.63
CA GLU A 214 -20.60 23.27 -8.19
C GLU A 214 -20.46 24.44 -7.19
N GLN A 215 -19.67 24.27 -6.13
CA GLN A 215 -19.41 25.32 -5.15
C GLN A 215 -18.26 26.22 -5.61
N ALA A 216 -18.42 27.55 -5.45
CA ALA A 216 -17.43 28.53 -5.87
C ALA A 216 -16.14 28.47 -5.04
N THR A 217 -16.22 28.00 -3.80
CA THR A 217 -15.11 27.91 -2.86
C THR A 217 -14.95 26.48 -2.32
N PRO A 218 -13.72 26.03 -2.04
CA PRO A 218 -13.54 24.73 -1.40
C PRO A 218 -14.09 24.74 0.04
N PRO A 219 -14.41 23.57 0.61
CA PRO A 219 -14.83 23.43 2.00
C PRO A 219 -13.66 23.79 2.92
N SER A 220 -13.92 24.15 4.16
CA SER A 220 -12.88 24.45 5.14
C SER A 220 -12.21 23.18 5.70
N LEU A 221 -12.97 22.06 5.84
CA LEU A 221 -12.45 20.76 6.23
C LEU A 221 -12.95 19.68 5.28
N LEU A 222 -12.08 18.70 5.05
CA LEU A 222 -12.41 17.45 4.38
C LEU A 222 -12.19 16.30 5.36
N ARG A 223 -13.16 15.40 5.47
CA ARG A 223 -13.04 14.13 6.20
C ARG A 223 -12.97 13.00 5.19
N ILE A 224 -12.01 12.12 5.37
CA ILE A 224 -11.86 10.87 4.61
C ILE A 224 -11.93 9.71 5.59
N HIS A 225 -12.97 8.90 5.46
CA HIS A 225 -13.14 7.65 6.19
C HIS A 225 -12.86 6.50 5.22
N LEU A 226 -11.85 5.68 5.52
CA LEU A 226 -11.39 4.59 4.66
C LEU A 226 -11.42 3.28 5.43
N THR A 227 -12.09 2.29 4.86
CA THR A 227 -12.10 0.92 5.38
C THR A 227 -11.55 -0.04 4.35
N THR A 228 -10.75 -0.99 4.81
CA THR A 228 -10.32 -2.14 4.03
C THR A 228 -11.02 -3.40 4.53
N SER A 229 -10.90 -4.50 3.81
CA SER A 229 -11.47 -5.79 4.23
C SER A 229 -10.96 -6.28 5.58
N GLU A 230 -9.81 -5.80 6.06
CA GLU A 230 -9.16 -6.29 7.28
C GLU A 230 -9.17 -5.29 8.43
N GLN A 231 -9.18 -4.00 8.13
CA GLN A 231 -9.14 -2.96 9.17
C GLN A 231 -9.78 -1.65 8.73
N THR A 232 -10.33 -0.94 9.70
CA THR A 232 -10.78 0.45 9.55
C THR A 232 -9.63 1.38 9.90
N TRP A 233 -9.36 2.36 9.05
CA TRP A 233 -8.36 3.37 9.31
C TRP A 233 -8.98 4.54 10.11
N PRO A 234 -8.22 5.21 10.98
CA PRO A 234 -8.71 6.42 11.64
C PRO A 234 -9.08 7.50 10.62
N ASP A 235 -10.15 8.24 10.87
CA ASP A 235 -10.57 9.33 10.01
C ASP A 235 -9.43 10.32 9.76
N LEU A 236 -9.21 10.66 8.51
CA LEU A 236 -8.32 11.73 8.12
C LEU A 236 -9.14 13.01 7.97
N ILE A 237 -8.96 13.95 8.90
CA ILE A 237 -9.59 15.28 8.82
C ILE A 237 -8.51 16.28 8.44
N VAL A 238 -8.71 16.96 7.31
CA VAL A 238 -7.75 17.91 6.74
C VAL A 238 -8.39 19.28 6.60
N ALA A 239 -7.72 20.31 7.12
CA ALA A 239 -8.07 21.70 6.82
C ALA A 239 -7.55 22.06 5.42
N LEU A 240 -8.44 22.54 4.56
CA LEU A 240 -8.10 22.95 3.22
C LEU A 240 -7.80 24.46 3.17
N PRO A 241 -6.86 24.88 2.32
CA PRO A 241 -6.60 26.30 2.13
C PRO A 241 -7.83 26.98 1.51
N THR A 242 -8.39 27.95 2.21
CA THR A 242 -9.58 28.69 1.79
C THR A 242 -9.26 29.93 0.96
N GLN A 243 -7.98 30.30 0.82
CA GLN A 243 -7.58 31.47 0.06
C GLN A 243 -7.13 31.08 -1.36
N PRO A 244 -7.51 31.86 -2.37
CA PRO A 244 -6.89 31.76 -3.69
C PRO A 244 -5.40 32.12 -3.55
N GLY A 245 -4.53 31.21 -4.00
CA GLY A 245 -3.09 31.42 -4.02
C GLY A 245 -2.66 32.38 -5.12
#